data_d54e3a4b6915614ca82ed88cc8bc68d3
#
_entry.id   d54e3a4b6915614ca82ed88cc8bc68d3
#
_cell.length_a   1.000
_cell.length_b   1.000
_cell.length_c   1.000
_cell.angle_alpha   90.00
_cell.angle_beta   90.00
_cell.angle_gamma   90.00
#
_symmetry.space_group_name_H-M   'P 1'
#
loop_
_entity.id
_entity.type
_entity.pdbx_description
1 polymer ?
#
loop_
_entity_poly.entity_id
_entity_poly.type
_entity_poly.pdbx_seq_one_letter_code
_entity_poly.pdbx_strand_id
1 'polypeptide(L)'
;MIDDVKKYYNEAAEYEWNRLNNPYSKIEYNSTVYLIEKYFPKQGHILDIGSGPGRYSVMLLQNGYNVSLLDISSNELDIAKRKIEEADLKAEDYYCKSALELDSFENDTFDGILLMGPLYHLHGEKDRLKVLRDSHRILKKDGIALISYINTWGCLKSAVSEFPEVFKDTEHFQRYINGDLKFSPEESFTATYFTTPPLAITEVEKAGFNIVSYAGAESFLAGLNIQMKNLYTYMPQIYENFMVAAVESCELSQYRDATEHLHIIVKK
;
A
#
# COMPACT_ATOMS: atom_id res chain seq x y z
N MET A 1 0.29 20.63 -1.62
CA MET A 1 -0.17 19.23 -1.38
C MET A 1 0.65 18.20 -2.14
N ILE A 2 0.62 18.11 -3.45
CA ILE A 2 1.47 17.16 -4.22
C ILE A 2 2.96 17.45 -4.01
N ASP A 3 3.36 18.71 -4.01
CA ASP A 3 4.74 19.11 -3.77
C ASP A 3 5.22 18.77 -2.36
N ASP A 4 4.36 18.82 -1.35
CA ASP A 4 4.68 18.43 0.02
C ASP A 4 4.92 16.93 0.13
N VAL A 5 4.09 16.12 -0.54
CA VAL A 5 4.26 14.66 -0.66
C VAL A 5 5.59 14.35 -1.34
N LYS A 6 5.86 14.97 -2.49
CA LYS A 6 7.13 14.79 -3.22
C LYS A 6 8.34 15.18 -2.37
N LYS A 7 8.26 16.30 -1.65
CA LYS A 7 9.33 16.76 -0.76
C LYS A 7 9.59 15.74 0.35
N TYR A 8 8.53 15.29 1.04
CA TYR A 8 8.65 14.29 2.10
C TYR A 8 9.37 13.03 1.62
N TYR A 9 8.92 12.41 0.53
CA TYR A 9 9.51 11.18 0.02
C TYR A 9 10.92 11.37 -0.57
N ASN A 10 11.24 12.55 -1.10
CA ASN A 10 12.63 12.86 -1.45
C ASN A 10 13.57 12.92 -0.23
N GLU A 11 13.07 13.41 0.91
CA GLU A 11 13.86 13.52 2.14
C GLU A 11 13.90 12.18 2.92
N ALA A 12 12.84 11.37 2.84
CA ALA A 12 12.68 10.14 3.61
C ALA A 12 13.12 8.85 2.89
N ALA A 13 13.62 8.95 1.66
CA ALA A 13 13.80 7.80 0.76
C ALA A 13 14.62 6.63 1.34
N GLU A 14 15.74 6.88 2.04
CA GLU A 14 16.52 5.82 2.70
C GLU A 14 15.76 5.21 3.90
N TYR A 15 14.93 5.99 4.59
CA TYR A 15 14.08 5.49 5.67
C TYR A 15 12.99 4.55 5.12
N GLU A 16 12.35 4.92 4.01
CA GLU A 16 11.27 4.12 3.39
C GLU A 16 11.75 2.74 2.93
N TRP A 17 12.98 2.61 2.42
CA TRP A 17 13.55 1.29 2.11
C TRP A 17 13.57 0.38 3.34
N ASN A 18 13.86 0.93 4.52
CA ASN A 18 13.99 0.18 5.77
C ASN A 18 12.67 0.06 6.54
N ARG A 19 11.63 0.81 6.20
CA ARG A 19 10.36 0.85 6.91
C ARG A 19 9.76 -0.55 7.12
N LEU A 20 9.76 -1.37 6.08
CA LEU A 20 9.21 -2.71 6.11
C LEU A 20 10.15 -3.78 6.74
N ASN A 21 11.33 -3.38 7.24
CA ASN A 21 12.26 -4.29 7.90
C ASN A 21 11.99 -4.44 9.41
N ASN A 22 11.22 -3.52 10.02
CA ASN A 22 10.90 -3.67 11.44
C ASN A 22 9.96 -4.86 11.69
N PRO A 23 10.02 -5.51 12.86
CA PRO A 23 9.30 -6.74 13.13
C PRO A 23 7.77 -6.64 12.95
N TYR A 24 7.18 -5.46 13.15
CA TYR A 24 5.75 -5.26 12.95
C TYR A 24 5.40 -5.02 11.48
N SER A 25 6.07 -4.09 10.81
CA SER A 25 5.76 -3.74 9.42
C SER A 25 6.08 -4.86 8.41
N LYS A 26 6.88 -5.86 8.79
CA LYS A 26 7.06 -7.09 8.00
C LYS A 26 5.74 -7.81 7.74
N ILE A 27 4.72 -7.62 8.57
CA ILE A 27 3.40 -8.24 8.37
C ILE A 27 2.77 -7.70 7.09
N GLU A 28 2.77 -6.37 6.92
CA GLU A 28 2.29 -5.70 5.71
C GLU A 28 2.99 -6.25 4.46
N TYR A 29 4.32 -6.33 4.50
CA TYR A 29 5.11 -6.87 3.39
C TYR A 29 4.74 -8.32 3.06
N ASN A 30 4.72 -9.20 4.05
CA ASN A 30 4.46 -10.62 3.85
C ASN A 30 3.02 -10.88 3.36
N SER A 31 2.03 -10.16 3.89
CA SER A 31 0.64 -10.27 3.44
C SER A 31 0.48 -9.76 2.00
N THR A 32 1.17 -8.68 1.63
CA THR A 32 1.18 -8.17 0.25
C THR A 32 1.78 -9.21 -0.71
N VAL A 33 2.93 -9.79 -0.35
CA VAL A 33 3.57 -10.84 -1.16
C VAL A 33 2.64 -12.04 -1.32
N TYR A 34 2.03 -12.52 -0.23
CA TYR A 34 1.05 -13.60 -0.26
C TYR A 34 -0.12 -13.33 -1.21
N LEU A 35 -0.68 -12.12 -1.19
CA LEU A 35 -1.78 -11.73 -2.08
C LEU A 35 -1.33 -11.65 -3.54
N ILE A 36 -0.12 -11.17 -3.81
CA ILE A 36 0.46 -11.15 -5.15
C ILE A 36 0.63 -12.59 -5.66
N GLU A 37 1.24 -13.48 -4.87
CA GLU A 37 1.45 -14.88 -5.24
C GLU A 37 0.14 -15.62 -5.51
N LYS A 38 -0.92 -15.28 -4.78
CA LYS A 38 -2.24 -15.91 -4.87
C LYS A 38 -3.04 -15.44 -6.07
N TYR A 39 -2.99 -14.16 -6.42
CA TYR A 39 -3.93 -13.56 -7.37
C TYR A 39 -3.32 -13.09 -8.68
N PHE A 40 -2.03 -12.69 -8.68
CA PHE A 40 -1.41 -12.19 -9.89
C PHE A 40 -1.10 -13.31 -10.89
N PRO A 41 -1.04 -13.02 -12.20
CA PRO A 41 -0.59 -14.00 -13.18
C PRO A 41 0.84 -14.45 -12.84
N LYS A 42 1.20 -15.69 -13.20
CA LYS A 42 2.54 -16.23 -12.86
C LYS A 42 3.70 -15.56 -13.59
N GLN A 43 3.42 -14.77 -14.59
CA GLN A 43 4.37 -13.95 -15.35
C GLN A 43 3.62 -12.81 -16.02
N GLY A 44 4.30 -11.78 -16.43
CA GLY A 44 3.71 -10.63 -17.13
C GLY A 44 4.44 -9.35 -16.83
N HIS A 45 3.93 -8.27 -17.39
CA HIS A 45 4.41 -6.92 -17.17
C HIS A 45 3.59 -6.22 -16.08
N ILE A 46 4.24 -5.87 -14.99
CA ILE A 46 3.64 -5.22 -13.83
C ILE A 46 4.04 -3.75 -13.78
N LEU A 47 3.08 -2.86 -13.56
CA LEU A 47 3.35 -1.47 -13.22
C LEU A 47 3.21 -1.28 -11.71
N ASP A 48 4.28 -0.84 -11.06
CA ASP A 48 4.30 -0.49 -9.64
C ASP A 48 4.12 1.03 -9.51
N ILE A 49 2.91 1.46 -9.13
CA ILE A 49 2.50 2.87 -9.04
C ILE A 49 2.61 3.33 -7.58
N GLY A 50 3.51 4.29 -7.34
CA GLY A 50 3.96 4.65 -6.01
C GLY A 50 4.97 3.62 -5.50
N SER A 51 5.91 3.25 -6.38
CA SER A 51 6.86 2.16 -6.11
C SER A 51 7.78 2.42 -4.93
N GLY A 52 7.90 3.69 -4.52
CA GLY A 52 8.86 4.10 -3.53
C GLY A 52 10.27 3.61 -3.88
N PRO A 53 11.03 3.10 -2.88
CA PRO A 53 12.39 2.60 -3.09
C PRO A 53 12.43 1.19 -3.71
N GLY A 54 11.30 0.68 -4.26
CA GLY A 54 11.23 -0.53 -5.07
C GLY A 54 11.21 -1.86 -4.31
N ARG A 55 10.74 -1.89 -3.05
CA ARG A 55 10.71 -3.13 -2.25
C ARG A 55 9.92 -4.26 -2.91
N TYR A 56 8.71 -3.96 -3.40
CA TYR A 56 7.88 -4.93 -4.11
C TYR A 56 8.40 -5.17 -5.53
N SER A 57 8.91 -4.14 -6.20
CA SER A 57 9.51 -4.27 -7.53
C SER A 57 10.69 -5.23 -7.54
N VAL A 58 11.60 -5.19 -6.56
CA VAL A 58 12.71 -6.16 -6.42
C VAL A 58 12.16 -7.58 -6.27
N MET A 59 11.18 -7.80 -5.41
CA MET A 59 10.54 -9.11 -5.21
C MET A 59 9.87 -9.63 -6.50
N LEU A 60 9.14 -8.78 -7.22
CA LEU A 60 8.51 -9.14 -8.49
C LEU A 60 9.54 -9.53 -9.55
N LEU A 61 10.62 -8.76 -9.70
CA LEU A 61 11.72 -9.07 -10.61
C LEU A 61 12.40 -10.40 -10.26
N GLN A 62 12.64 -10.68 -8.96
CA GLN A 62 13.17 -11.97 -8.49
C GLN A 62 12.26 -13.14 -8.84
N ASN A 63 10.95 -12.93 -8.91
CA ASN A 63 9.94 -13.91 -9.31
C ASN A 63 9.71 -13.98 -10.83
N GLY A 64 10.51 -13.25 -11.62
CA GLY A 64 10.51 -13.35 -13.09
C GLY A 64 9.47 -12.48 -13.81
N TYR A 65 8.86 -11.51 -13.13
CA TYR A 65 8.03 -10.52 -13.80
C TYR A 65 8.88 -9.46 -14.51
N ASN A 66 8.35 -8.87 -15.57
CA ASN A 66 8.82 -7.60 -16.10
C ASN A 66 8.18 -6.50 -15.27
N VAL A 67 8.95 -5.54 -14.78
CA VAL A 67 8.45 -4.50 -13.89
C VAL A 67 8.84 -3.12 -14.39
N SER A 68 7.85 -2.23 -14.50
CA SER A 68 8.05 -0.79 -14.63
C SER A 68 7.67 -0.11 -13.32
N LEU A 69 8.46 0.86 -12.90
CA LEU A 69 8.27 1.61 -11.67
C LEU A 69 7.80 3.03 -11.99
N LEU A 70 6.81 3.51 -11.24
CA LEU A 70 6.39 4.91 -11.29
C LEU A 70 6.33 5.47 -9.87
N ASP A 71 7.05 6.56 -9.64
CA ASP A 71 6.99 7.31 -8.38
C ASP A 71 7.15 8.81 -8.63
N ILE A 72 6.59 9.62 -7.74
CA ILE A 72 6.71 11.08 -7.80
C ILE A 72 8.08 11.57 -7.32
N SER A 73 8.75 10.79 -6.47
CA SER A 73 10.05 11.09 -5.89
C SER A 73 11.18 10.52 -6.75
N SER A 74 12.04 11.40 -7.26
CA SER A 74 13.25 10.98 -7.97
C SER A 74 14.23 10.24 -7.05
N ASN A 75 14.32 10.64 -5.78
CA ASN A 75 15.24 10.04 -4.82
C ASN A 75 14.82 8.60 -4.48
N GLU A 76 13.51 8.34 -4.38
CA GLU A 76 12.97 6.98 -4.22
C GLU A 76 13.34 6.10 -5.42
N LEU A 77 13.14 6.60 -6.65
CA LEU A 77 13.49 5.87 -7.87
C LEU A 77 14.99 5.62 -8.00
N ASP A 78 15.85 6.55 -7.55
CA ASP A 78 17.29 6.36 -7.53
C ASP A 78 17.70 5.23 -6.57
N ILE A 79 17.03 5.13 -5.40
CA ILE A 79 17.21 4.01 -4.48
C ILE A 79 16.69 2.71 -5.11
N ALA A 80 15.50 2.71 -5.69
CA ALA A 80 14.93 1.55 -6.36
C ALA A 80 15.88 1.01 -7.43
N LYS A 81 16.41 1.90 -8.29
CA LYS A 81 17.38 1.53 -9.32
C LYS A 81 18.63 0.89 -8.73
N ARG A 82 19.23 1.53 -7.73
CA ARG A 82 20.40 0.99 -7.03
C ARG A 82 20.11 -0.40 -6.42
N LYS A 83 18.94 -0.57 -5.76
CA LYS A 83 18.57 -1.84 -5.13
C LYS A 83 18.31 -2.96 -6.14
N ILE A 84 17.75 -2.65 -7.28
CA ILE A 84 17.54 -3.58 -8.39
C ILE A 84 18.89 -4.00 -8.98
N GLU A 85 19.82 -3.04 -9.22
CA GLU A 85 21.17 -3.30 -9.71
C GLU A 85 22.00 -4.11 -8.68
N GLU A 86 21.92 -3.79 -7.37
CA GLU A 86 22.58 -4.56 -6.30
C GLU A 86 22.11 -6.03 -6.23
N ALA A 87 20.90 -6.32 -6.69
CA ALA A 87 20.32 -7.68 -6.78
C ALA A 87 20.61 -8.37 -8.11
N ASP A 88 21.42 -7.78 -9.00
CA ASP A 88 21.71 -8.26 -10.36
C ASP A 88 20.44 -8.43 -11.22
N LEU A 89 19.49 -7.51 -11.05
CA LEU A 89 18.20 -7.47 -11.73
C LEU A 89 18.10 -6.25 -12.65
N LYS A 90 17.10 -6.24 -13.51
CA LYS A 90 16.80 -5.12 -14.41
C LYS A 90 15.30 -4.89 -14.50
N ALA A 91 14.87 -3.65 -14.23
CA ALA A 91 13.51 -3.21 -14.53
C ALA A 91 13.37 -2.79 -16.00
N GLU A 92 12.14 -2.78 -16.50
CA GLU A 92 11.84 -2.33 -17.87
C GLU A 92 12.00 -0.81 -17.97
N ASP A 93 11.34 -0.05 -17.08
CA ASP A 93 11.34 1.40 -17.08
C ASP A 93 11.22 2.01 -15.69
N TYR A 94 11.63 3.29 -15.59
CA TYR A 94 11.48 4.13 -14.40
C TYR A 94 10.82 5.46 -14.79
N TYR A 95 9.64 5.74 -14.26
CA TYR A 95 8.86 6.94 -14.54
C TYR A 95 8.79 7.85 -13.32
N CYS A 96 9.54 8.97 -13.35
CA CYS A 96 9.44 10.00 -12.30
C CYS A 96 8.24 10.91 -12.61
N LYS A 97 7.03 10.47 -12.22
CA LYS A 97 5.75 11.11 -12.52
C LYS A 97 4.76 10.95 -11.38
N SER A 98 3.77 11.85 -11.32
CA SER A 98 2.60 11.67 -10.46
C SER A 98 1.71 10.53 -10.97
N ALA A 99 1.04 9.81 -10.07
CA ALA A 99 -0.01 8.87 -10.43
C ALA A 99 -1.20 9.54 -11.15
N LEU A 100 -1.32 10.85 -11.13
CA LEU A 100 -2.29 11.61 -11.91
C LEU A 100 -1.92 11.74 -13.41
N GLU A 101 -0.73 11.29 -13.82
CA GLU A 101 -0.20 11.41 -15.19
C GLU A 101 -0.14 10.05 -15.92
N LEU A 102 -1.05 9.12 -15.58
CA LEU A 102 -1.15 7.80 -16.22
C LEU A 102 -1.73 7.84 -17.63
N ASP A 103 -2.28 8.96 -18.07
CA ASP A 103 -2.80 9.21 -19.42
C ASP A 103 -1.76 9.06 -20.52
N SER A 104 -0.46 9.12 -20.17
CA SER A 104 0.65 8.86 -21.11
C SER A 104 0.85 7.38 -21.47
N PHE A 105 0.24 6.44 -20.75
CA PHE A 105 0.30 5.01 -21.05
C PHE A 105 -0.82 4.58 -21.99
N GLU A 106 -0.52 3.62 -22.87
CA GLU A 106 -1.52 3.03 -23.75
C GLU A 106 -2.53 2.15 -22.98
N ASN A 107 -3.71 1.95 -23.56
CA ASN A 107 -4.70 1.05 -22.99
C ASN A 107 -4.18 -0.40 -23.01
N ASP A 108 -4.66 -1.22 -22.08
CA ASP A 108 -4.41 -2.67 -22.06
C ASP A 108 -2.92 -3.05 -22.17
N THR A 109 -2.06 -2.32 -21.45
CA THR A 109 -0.60 -2.48 -21.50
C THR A 109 -0.09 -3.48 -20.46
N PHE A 110 -0.58 -3.42 -19.22
CA PHE A 110 -0.01 -4.16 -18.10
C PHE A 110 -0.86 -5.38 -17.71
N ASP A 111 -0.19 -6.48 -17.40
CA ASP A 111 -0.82 -7.71 -16.92
C ASP A 111 -1.25 -7.61 -15.46
N GLY A 112 -0.54 -6.76 -14.69
CA GLY A 112 -0.87 -6.43 -13.30
C GLY A 112 -0.44 -5.04 -12.90
N ILE A 113 -1.08 -4.51 -11.86
CA ILE A 113 -0.78 -3.21 -11.27
C ILE A 113 -0.69 -3.33 -9.76
N LEU A 114 0.38 -2.80 -9.17
CA LEU A 114 0.41 -2.40 -7.76
C LEU A 114 0.09 -0.91 -7.70
N LEU A 115 -0.92 -0.53 -6.90
CA LEU A 115 -1.26 0.86 -6.63
C LEU A 115 -1.22 1.06 -5.12
N MET A 116 0.00 1.26 -4.61
CA MET A 116 0.30 1.29 -3.19
C MET A 116 1.00 2.60 -2.85
N GLY A 117 0.31 3.51 -2.20
CA GLY A 117 0.84 4.84 -1.85
C GLY A 117 -0.03 5.97 -2.36
N PRO A 118 -0.18 6.18 -3.64
CA PRO A 118 -0.74 7.41 -4.20
C PRO A 118 -2.13 7.78 -3.69
N LEU A 119 -3.05 6.82 -3.52
CA LEU A 119 -4.44 7.13 -3.16
C LEU A 119 -4.58 7.75 -1.78
N TYR A 120 -3.74 7.37 -0.84
CA TYR A 120 -3.79 7.94 0.51
C TYR A 120 -2.98 9.25 0.66
N HIS A 121 -2.54 9.84 -0.46
CA HIS A 121 -1.99 11.18 -0.55
C HIS A 121 -2.86 12.15 -1.38
N LEU A 122 -4.00 11.67 -1.88
CA LEU A 122 -4.92 12.45 -2.70
C LEU A 122 -6.20 12.77 -1.93
N HIS A 123 -6.36 14.00 -1.44
CA HIS A 123 -7.53 14.45 -0.69
C HIS A 123 -8.81 14.50 -1.54
N GLY A 124 -8.69 14.78 -2.83
CA GLY A 124 -9.82 14.92 -3.74
C GLY A 124 -10.33 13.58 -4.26
N GLU A 125 -11.62 13.24 -4.04
CA GLU A 125 -12.23 12.04 -4.63
C GLU A 125 -12.07 12.01 -6.16
N LYS A 126 -12.17 13.17 -6.84
CA LYS A 126 -11.99 13.26 -8.30
C LYS A 126 -10.62 12.80 -8.74
N ASP A 127 -9.58 13.15 -7.98
CA ASP A 127 -8.19 12.79 -8.29
C ASP A 127 -7.96 11.29 -8.04
N ARG A 128 -8.47 10.75 -6.94
CA ARG A 128 -8.42 9.31 -6.67
C ARG A 128 -9.15 8.49 -7.72
N LEU A 129 -10.36 8.93 -8.10
CA LEU A 129 -11.13 8.29 -9.18
C LEU A 129 -10.44 8.40 -10.54
N LYS A 130 -9.71 9.50 -10.81
CA LYS A 130 -8.88 9.61 -12.02
C LYS A 130 -7.79 8.56 -12.03
N VAL A 131 -7.01 8.45 -10.95
CA VAL A 131 -5.95 7.43 -10.84
C VAL A 131 -6.50 6.02 -10.99
N LEU A 132 -7.62 5.71 -10.33
CA LEU A 132 -8.26 4.39 -10.42
C LEU A 132 -8.76 4.08 -11.84
N ARG A 133 -9.42 5.03 -12.52
CA ARG A 133 -9.91 4.84 -13.89
C ARG A 133 -8.78 4.71 -14.90
N ASP A 134 -7.73 5.50 -14.75
CA ASP A 134 -6.54 5.37 -15.59
C ASP A 134 -5.84 4.03 -15.34
N SER A 135 -5.73 3.58 -14.08
CA SER A 135 -5.21 2.24 -13.75
C SER A 135 -6.07 1.14 -14.38
N HIS A 136 -7.40 1.25 -14.31
CA HIS A 136 -8.31 0.33 -14.98
C HIS A 136 -8.10 0.33 -16.50
N ARG A 137 -7.94 1.51 -17.13
CA ARG A 137 -7.75 1.66 -18.58
C ARG A 137 -6.48 0.98 -19.07
N ILE A 138 -5.34 1.20 -18.38
CA ILE A 138 -4.03 0.67 -18.77
C ILE A 138 -3.83 -0.81 -18.41
N LEU A 139 -4.64 -1.35 -17.49
CA LEU A 139 -4.66 -2.77 -17.17
C LEU A 139 -5.28 -3.56 -18.33
N LYS A 140 -4.68 -4.68 -18.73
CA LYS A 140 -5.22 -5.59 -19.74
C LYS A 140 -6.54 -6.19 -19.30
N LYS A 141 -7.34 -6.63 -20.28
CA LYS A 141 -8.52 -7.47 -20.00
C LYS A 141 -8.10 -8.68 -19.15
N ASP A 142 -8.86 -8.96 -18.11
CA ASP A 142 -8.58 -10.00 -17.10
C ASP A 142 -7.32 -9.75 -16.24
N GLY A 143 -6.65 -8.62 -16.38
CA GLY A 143 -5.54 -8.19 -15.54
C GLY A 143 -5.95 -7.96 -14.10
N ILE A 144 -5.02 -8.09 -13.18
CA ILE A 144 -5.22 -7.97 -11.73
C ILE A 144 -4.52 -6.72 -11.20
N ALA A 145 -5.20 -5.98 -10.32
CA ALA A 145 -4.51 -4.94 -9.55
C ALA A 145 -4.68 -5.17 -8.04
N LEU A 146 -3.65 -4.79 -7.29
CA LEU A 146 -3.67 -4.64 -5.83
C LEU A 146 -3.68 -3.16 -5.51
N ILE A 147 -4.72 -2.71 -4.84
CA ILE A 147 -4.95 -1.30 -4.49
C ILE A 147 -4.92 -1.16 -2.98
N SER A 148 -4.10 -0.25 -2.46
CA SER A 148 -3.94 -0.05 -1.02
C SER A 148 -4.51 1.28 -0.55
N TYR A 149 -5.14 1.25 0.64
CA TYR A 149 -5.60 2.42 1.39
C TYR A 149 -5.17 2.33 2.85
N ILE A 150 -5.07 3.49 3.51
CA ILE A 150 -4.96 3.56 4.97
C ILE A 150 -6.38 3.55 5.55
N ASN A 151 -6.60 2.62 6.48
CA ASN A 151 -7.91 2.35 7.06
C ASN A 151 -8.03 2.95 8.47
N THR A 152 -8.98 3.87 8.63
CA THR A 152 -9.22 4.58 9.89
C THR A 152 -9.58 3.66 11.05
N TRP A 153 -10.29 2.54 10.80
CA TRP A 153 -10.68 1.61 11.87
C TRP A 153 -9.49 0.88 12.47
N GLY A 154 -8.49 0.55 11.65
CA GLY A 154 -7.23 0.00 12.14
C GLY A 154 -6.37 1.04 12.86
N CYS A 155 -6.28 2.25 12.31
CA CYS A 155 -5.60 3.36 12.96
C CYS A 155 -6.21 3.68 14.34
N LEU A 156 -7.55 3.59 14.49
CA LEU A 156 -8.21 3.77 15.78
C LEU A 156 -7.75 2.72 16.81
N LYS A 157 -7.52 1.48 16.36
CA LYS A 157 -7.02 0.40 17.21
C LYS A 157 -5.57 0.64 17.63
N SER A 158 -4.70 1.04 16.68
CA SER A 158 -3.29 1.34 16.95
C SER A 158 -3.10 2.59 17.81
N ALA A 159 -4.02 3.53 17.71
CA ALA A 159 -3.99 4.79 18.46
C ALA A 159 -3.87 4.59 19.97
N VAL A 160 -4.44 3.50 20.51
CA VAL A 160 -4.37 3.19 21.95
C VAL A 160 -2.93 3.12 22.47
N SER A 161 -2.00 2.63 21.63
CA SER A 161 -0.59 2.47 21.99
C SER A 161 0.34 3.49 21.35
N GLU A 162 -0.02 4.05 20.19
CA GLU A 162 0.90 4.83 19.37
C GLU A 162 0.67 6.34 19.45
N PHE A 163 -0.60 6.79 19.50
CA PHE A 163 -0.95 8.21 19.54
C PHE A 163 -2.26 8.50 20.32
N PRO A 164 -2.37 8.02 21.58
CA PRO A 164 -3.60 8.15 22.36
C PRO A 164 -4.01 9.60 22.63
N GLU A 165 -3.03 10.53 22.61
CA GLU A 165 -3.24 11.95 22.90
C GLU A 165 -4.21 12.64 21.94
N VAL A 166 -4.30 12.18 20.70
CA VAL A 166 -5.24 12.68 19.68
C VAL A 166 -6.70 12.51 20.13
N PHE A 167 -6.98 11.51 20.99
CA PHE A 167 -8.31 11.13 21.43
C PHE A 167 -8.71 11.71 22.80
N LYS A 168 -8.06 12.78 23.26
CA LYS A 168 -8.54 13.58 24.41
C LYS A 168 -9.93 14.15 24.17
N ASP A 169 -10.22 14.52 22.91
CA ASP A 169 -11.54 14.96 22.50
C ASP A 169 -12.31 13.81 21.86
N THR A 170 -13.52 13.53 22.39
CA THR A 170 -14.39 12.47 21.92
C THR A 170 -14.88 12.66 20.47
N GLU A 171 -14.88 13.88 19.94
CA GLU A 171 -15.23 14.16 18.56
C GLU A 171 -14.27 13.47 17.57
N HIS A 172 -13.00 13.27 17.94
CA HIS A 172 -12.04 12.56 17.12
C HIS A 172 -12.45 11.11 16.86
N PHE A 173 -13.05 10.42 17.85
CA PHE A 173 -13.53 9.05 17.66
C PHE A 173 -14.57 8.98 16.54
N GLN A 174 -15.52 9.91 16.48
CA GLN A 174 -16.54 9.91 15.44
C GLN A 174 -15.94 10.14 14.05
N ARG A 175 -14.94 11.00 13.94
CA ARG A 175 -14.21 11.23 12.69
C ARG A 175 -13.56 9.94 12.20
N TYR A 176 -12.86 9.22 13.07
CA TYR A 176 -12.20 7.94 12.70
C TYR A 176 -13.21 6.82 12.40
N ILE A 177 -14.33 6.74 13.11
CA ILE A 177 -15.37 5.75 12.85
C ILE A 177 -16.02 5.97 11.49
N ASN A 178 -16.29 7.23 11.13
CA ASN A 178 -16.95 7.58 9.87
C ASN A 178 -16.00 7.54 8.66
N GLY A 179 -14.70 7.68 8.86
CA GLY A 179 -13.70 7.75 7.80
C GLY A 179 -13.70 9.09 7.04
N ASP A 180 -13.15 9.09 5.83
CA ASP A 180 -12.93 10.30 4.99
C ASP A 180 -12.08 11.36 5.70
N LEU A 181 -10.98 10.92 6.33
CA LEU A 181 -10.08 11.83 7.04
C LEU A 181 -9.00 12.36 6.10
N LYS A 182 -8.80 13.67 6.19
CA LYS A 182 -7.79 14.41 5.46
C LYS A 182 -6.91 15.14 6.45
N PHE A 183 -5.62 14.86 6.39
CA PHE A 183 -4.62 15.48 7.25
C PHE A 183 -3.66 16.31 6.40
N SER A 184 -3.40 17.53 6.84
CA SER A 184 -2.36 18.38 6.25
C SER A 184 -0.97 17.88 6.63
N PRO A 185 0.11 18.39 5.99
CA PRO A 185 1.48 18.06 6.38
C PRO A 185 1.85 18.44 7.82
N GLU A 186 1.11 19.37 8.44
CA GLU A 186 1.31 19.77 9.83
C GLU A 186 0.63 18.83 10.82
N GLU A 187 -0.39 18.07 10.36
CA GLU A 187 -1.18 17.14 11.18
C GLU A 187 -0.68 15.69 11.05
N SER A 188 0.07 15.37 10.00
CA SER A 188 0.59 14.04 9.71
C SER A 188 2.01 14.15 9.13
N PHE A 189 2.65 13.03 8.82
CA PHE A 189 3.99 13.00 8.22
C PHE A 189 4.08 13.71 6.85
N THR A 190 2.98 13.76 6.11
CA THR A 190 2.74 14.57 4.91
C THR A 190 1.22 14.69 4.68
N ALA A 191 0.77 15.26 3.57
CA ALA A 191 -0.65 15.26 3.23
C ALA A 191 -1.16 13.82 3.10
N THR A 192 -2.15 13.42 3.91
CA THR A 192 -2.69 12.06 3.93
C THR A 192 -4.22 12.03 3.90
N TYR A 193 -4.74 10.95 3.33
CA TYR A 193 -6.15 10.60 3.26
C TYR A 193 -6.38 9.21 3.85
N PHE A 194 -7.23 9.11 4.85
CA PHE A 194 -7.60 7.85 5.48
C PHE A 194 -9.09 7.60 5.26
N THR A 195 -9.44 6.34 5.04
CA THR A 195 -10.79 5.93 4.68
C THR A 195 -11.24 4.71 5.49
N THR A 196 -12.46 4.24 5.26
CA THR A 196 -12.95 2.96 5.79
C THR A 196 -13.08 1.93 4.69
N PRO A 197 -13.08 0.62 4.99
CA PRO A 197 -13.24 -0.42 3.97
C PRO A 197 -14.49 -0.23 3.08
N PRO A 198 -15.69 0.09 3.60
CA PRO A 198 -16.86 0.31 2.73
C PRO A 198 -16.70 1.49 1.76
N LEU A 199 -16.07 2.59 2.21
CA LEU A 199 -15.84 3.77 1.35
C LEU A 199 -14.81 3.47 0.26
N ALA A 200 -13.70 2.79 0.62
CA ALA A 200 -12.68 2.38 -0.34
C ALA A 200 -13.24 1.41 -1.39
N ILE A 201 -14.00 0.41 -0.98
CA ILE A 201 -14.66 -0.55 -1.86
C ILE A 201 -15.58 0.17 -2.84
N THR A 202 -16.45 1.07 -2.34
CA THR A 202 -17.35 1.87 -3.18
C THR A 202 -16.58 2.73 -4.19
N GLU A 203 -15.45 3.31 -3.79
CA GLU A 203 -14.63 4.15 -4.69
C GLU A 203 -13.99 3.31 -5.82
N VAL A 204 -13.49 2.14 -5.49
CA VAL A 204 -12.90 1.20 -6.46
C VAL A 204 -13.95 0.68 -7.46
N GLU A 205 -15.15 0.33 -6.99
CA GLU A 205 -16.28 -0.08 -7.85
C GLU A 205 -16.74 1.07 -8.78
N LYS A 206 -16.82 2.32 -8.29
CA LYS A 206 -17.11 3.51 -9.11
C LYS A 206 -16.11 3.74 -10.24
N ALA A 207 -14.89 3.23 -10.10
CA ALA A 207 -13.86 3.32 -11.14
C ALA A 207 -14.01 2.24 -12.23
N GLY A 208 -14.90 1.25 -12.05
CA GLY A 208 -15.19 0.20 -13.01
C GLY A 208 -14.53 -1.15 -12.72
N PHE A 209 -13.81 -1.29 -11.62
CA PHE A 209 -13.18 -2.54 -11.24
C PHE A 209 -14.16 -3.57 -10.65
N ASN A 210 -13.89 -4.84 -10.91
CA ASN A 210 -14.55 -5.97 -10.25
C ASN A 210 -13.70 -6.41 -9.05
N ILE A 211 -14.28 -6.36 -7.83
CA ILE A 211 -13.58 -6.80 -6.63
C ILE A 211 -13.51 -8.31 -6.61
N VAL A 212 -12.30 -8.86 -6.52
CA VAL A 212 -12.02 -10.29 -6.39
C VAL A 212 -11.94 -10.68 -4.91
N SER A 213 -11.22 -9.89 -4.13
CA SER A 213 -11.04 -10.08 -2.69
C SER A 213 -10.60 -8.77 -2.04
N TYR A 214 -10.63 -8.71 -0.72
CA TYR A 214 -9.90 -7.70 0.04
C TYR A 214 -9.36 -8.26 1.34
N ALA A 215 -8.26 -7.69 1.79
CA ALA A 215 -7.50 -8.15 2.94
C ALA A 215 -7.12 -6.97 3.84
N GLY A 216 -6.98 -7.25 5.10
CA GLY A 216 -6.31 -6.37 6.05
C GLY A 216 -4.87 -6.83 6.26
N ALA A 217 -3.90 -6.01 5.89
CA ALA A 217 -2.50 -6.44 5.81
C ALA A 217 -1.95 -7.00 7.15
N GLU A 218 -2.32 -6.40 8.28
CA GLU A 218 -1.87 -6.81 9.61
C GLU A 218 -2.72 -7.93 10.24
N SER A 219 -3.89 -8.25 9.64
CA SER A 219 -4.82 -9.25 10.15
C SER A 219 -5.14 -9.02 11.65
N PHE A 220 -5.21 -10.09 12.45
CA PHE A 220 -5.48 -10.00 13.89
C PHE A 220 -4.34 -9.35 14.70
N LEU A 221 -3.18 -9.11 14.10
CA LEU A 221 -2.02 -8.47 14.75
C LEU A 221 -2.04 -6.94 14.67
N ALA A 222 -3.00 -6.33 13.97
CA ALA A 222 -3.13 -4.88 13.88
C ALA A 222 -3.14 -4.21 15.26
N GLY A 223 -2.32 -3.16 15.44
CA GLY A 223 -2.15 -2.43 16.70
C GLY A 223 -1.28 -3.13 17.75
N LEU A 224 -0.67 -4.29 17.45
CA LEU A 224 0.17 -5.04 18.38
C LEU A 224 1.68 -4.82 18.15
N ASN A 225 2.07 -3.62 17.74
CA ASN A 225 3.45 -3.25 17.40
C ASN A 225 4.46 -3.60 18.53
N ILE A 226 4.17 -3.19 19.76
CA ILE A 226 5.03 -3.43 20.92
C ILE A 226 5.16 -4.93 21.20
N GLN A 227 4.03 -5.66 21.15
CA GLN A 227 3.98 -7.09 21.40
C GLN A 227 4.77 -7.87 20.35
N MET A 228 4.64 -7.51 19.08
CA MET A 228 5.38 -8.16 18.00
C MET A 228 6.88 -7.91 18.08
N LYS A 229 7.32 -6.69 18.44
CA LYS A 229 8.74 -6.41 18.71
C LYS A 229 9.29 -7.24 19.88
N ASN A 230 8.51 -7.40 20.95
CA ASN A 230 8.90 -8.23 22.08
C ASN A 230 9.00 -9.72 21.69
N LEU A 231 8.04 -10.24 20.94
CA LEU A 231 8.09 -11.62 20.42
C LEU A 231 9.32 -11.84 19.54
N TYR A 232 9.56 -10.93 18.61
CA TYR A 232 10.75 -10.99 17.73
C TYR A 232 12.06 -11.07 18.53
N THR A 233 12.17 -10.28 19.61
CA THR A 233 13.39 -10.18 20.41
C THR A 233 13.58 -11.38 21.35
N TYR A 234 12.51 -11.82 22.01
CA TYR A 234 12.62 -12.78 23.13
C TYR A 234 12.06 -14.17 22.80
N MET A 235 11.23 -14.31 21.76
CA MET A 235 10.54 -15.54 21.41
C MET A 235 10.42 -15.69 19.88
N PRO A 236 11.55 -15.71 19.13
CA PRO A 236 11.53 -15.60 17.66
C PRO A 236 10.71 -16.69 16.96
N GLN A 237 10.71 -17.93 17.46
CA GLN A 237 9.89 -18.99 16.87
C GLN A 237 8.38 -18.71 17.03
N ILE A 238 7.96 -18.15 18.15
CA ILE A 238 6.57 -17.75 18.37
C ILE A 238 6.21 -16.58 17.46
N TYR A 239 7.11 -15.61 17.33
CA TYR A 239 6.94 -14.50 16.39
C TYR A 239 6.67 -15.01 14.96
N GLU A 240 7.50 -15.92 14.44
CA GLU A 240 7.32 -16.48 13.09
C GLU A 240 5.98 -17.20 12.94
N ASN A 241 5.56 -17.97 13.94
CA ASN A 241 4.26 -18.65 13.92
C ASN A 241 3.09 -17.65 13.85
N PHE A 242 3.17 -16.53 14.58
CA PHE A 242 2.18 -15.45 14.51
C PHE A 242 2.19 -14.76 13.16
N MET A 243 3.37 -14.54 12.56
CA MET A 243 3.50 -13.95 11.23
C MET A 243 2.81 -14.82 10.17
N VAL A 244 3.08 -16.12 10.15
CA VAL A 244 2.43 -17.06 9.22
C VAL A 244 0.92 -17.05 9.39
N ALA A 245 0.42 -17.19 10.63
CA ALA A 245 -1.00 -17.21 10.91
C ALA A 245 -1.69 -15.90 10.51
N ALA A 246 -1.04 -14.74 10.70
CA ALA A 246 -1.58 -13.44 10.30
C ALA A 246 -1.70 -13.32 8.78
N VAL A 247 -0.66 -13.71 8.05
CA VAL A 247 -0.65 -13.71 6.58
C VAL A 247 -1.78 -14.59 6.02
N GLU A 248 -1.90 -15.83 6.49
CA GLU A 248 -2.93 -16.77 6.04
C GLU A 248 -4.36 -16.34 6.38
N SER A 249 -4.53 -15.49 7.39
CA SER A 249 -5.83 -15.02 7.85
C SER A 249 -6.19 -13.59 7.41
N CYS A 250 -5.34 -12.93 6.60
CA CYS A 250 -5.51 -11.51 6.25
C CYS A 250 -6.82 -11.21 5.47
N GLU A 251 -7.40 -12.20 4.80
CA GLU A 251 -8.67 -12.07 4.06
C GLU A 251 -9.90 -12.46 4.89
N LEU A 252 -9.73 -13.01 6.11
CA LEU A 252 -10.86 -13.42 6.95
C LEU A 252 -11.66 -12.21 7.43
N SER A 253 -12.98 -12.26 7.22
CA SER A 253 -13.90 -11.15 7.48
C SER A 253 -13.82 -10.59 8.91
N GLN A 254 -13.53 -11.43 9.90
CA GLN A 254 -13.41 -11.03 11.30
C GLN A 254 -12.13 -10.23 11.61
N TYR A 255 -11.14 -10.20 10.69
CA TYR A 255 -9.85 -9.54 10.95
C TYR A 255 -9.54 -8.40 9.95
N ARG A 256 -9.99 -8.51 8.70
CA ARG A 256 -9.59 -7.60 7.62
C ARG A 256 -10.06 -6.16 7.77
N ASP A 257 -11.20 -5.94 8.43
CA ASP A 257 -11.81 -4.60 8.51
C ASP A 257 -11.18 -3.70 9.58
N ALA A 258 -10.43 -4.26 10.53
CA ALA A 258 -9.83 -3.53 11.65
C ALA A 258 -8.29 -3.52 11.60
N THR A 259 -7.72 -3.38 10.41
CA THR A 259 -6.28 -3.28 10.14
C THR A 259 -5.90 -1.89 9.66
N GLU A 260 -4.64 -1.52 9.78
CA GLU A 260 -4.13 -0.19 9.39
C GLU A 260 -4.08 -0.03 7.87
N HIS A 261 -3.69 -1.09 7.15
CA HIS A 261 -3.66 -1.11 5.69
C HIS A 261 -4.74 -2.05 5.14
N LEU A 262 -5.54 -1.51 4.21
CA LEU A 262 -6.53 -2.23 3.45
C LEU A 262 -5.99 -2.50 2.05
N HIS A 263 -5.93 -3.76 1.64
CA HIS A 263 -5.55 -4.18 0.30
C HIS A 263 -6.76 -4.75 -0.44
N ILE A 264 -7.12 -4.14 -1.57
CA ILE A 264 -8.24 -4.57 -2.40
C ILE A 264 -7.68 -5.18 -3.67
N ILE A 265 -8.00 -6.45 -3.91
CA ILE A 265 -7.63 -7.19 -5.12
C ILE A 265 -8.77 -7.04 -6.11
N VAL A 266 -8.46 -6.53 -7.29
CA VAL A 266 -9.45 -6.23 -8.31
C VAL A 266 -9.06 -6.78 -9.67
N LYS A 267 -10.05 -6.96 -10.51
CA LYS A 267 -9.93 -7.39 -11.90
C LYS A 267 -10.57 -6.36 -12.82
N LYS A 268 -9.96 -6.14 -14.00
CA LYS A 268 -10.59 -5.38 -15.08
C LYS A 268 -11.73 -6.15 -15.70
#